data_3ebb30fa43f92350504e51ed5a80a391
#
_entry.id   3ebb30fa43f92350504e51ed5a80a391
#
_cell.length_a   1.000
_cell.length_b   1.000
_cell.length_c   1.000
_cell.angle_alpha   90.00
_cell.angle_beta   90.00
_cell.angle_gamma   90.00
#
_symmetry.space_group_name_H-M   'P 1'
#
loop_
_entity.id
_entity.type
_entity.pdbx_description
1 polymer ?
#
loop_
_entity_poly.entity_id
_entity_poly.type
_entity_poly.pdbx_seq_one_letter_code
_entity_poly.pdbx_strand_id
1 'polypeptide(L)'
;MVLTKYTVKEIVVMAAIALYAVFIYLKTGYITFTITVVTLLGAKNIDVYDLMKKVLFVRLICMTVLISASTAGIVGNFVKDQYDDGLTYSFGFQNPNDFMVNVFVNVALIFYLNYKRLNVLYFLLSAYAFYAVYCVTTVSYTHLRAH
;
A
#
# COMPACT_ATOMS: atom_id res chain seq x y z
N MET A 1 -11.14 2.67 25.78
CA MET A 1 -11.00 3.76 24.80
C MET A 1 -10.51 4.98 25.56
N VAL A 2 -9.23 5.35 25.42
CA VAL A 2 -8.67 6.51 26.11
C VAL A 2 -9.10 7.74 25.31
N LEU A 3 -10.02 8.51 25.85
CA LEU A 3 -10.41 9.81 25.29
C LEU A 3 -9.19 10.74 25.37
N THR A 4 -8.57 10.99 24.24
CA THR A 4 -7.47 11.95 24.15
C THR A 4 -7.97 13.35 24.46
N LYS A 5 -7.41 13.96 25.52
CA LYS A 5 -7.74 15.34 25.87
C LYS A 5 -7.01 16.28 24.90
N TYR A 6 -7.77 17.07 24.18
CA TYR A 6 -7.25 18.12 23.31
C TYR A 6 -7.29 19.47 24.03
N THR A 7 -6.24 20.27 23.85
CA THR A 7 -6.26 21.67 24.29
C THR A 7 -7.06 22.51 23.29
N VAL A 8 -7.62 23.64 23.74
CA VAL A 8 -8.37 24.56 22.87
C VAL A 8 -7.53 25.01 21.66
N LYS A 9 -6.23 25.28 21.89
CA LYS A 9 -5.29 25.66 20.80
C LYS A 9 -5.17 24.55 19.75
N GLU A 10 -5.06 23.30 20.17
CA GLU A 10 -4.95 22.16 19.25
C GLU A 10 -6.25 21.99 18.44
N ILE A 11 -7.42 22.14 19.08
CA ILE A 11 -8.71 22.05 18.39
C ILE A 11 -8.82 23.14 17.31
N VAL A 12 -8.41 24.37 17.61
CA VAL A 12 -8.44 25.46 16.62
C VAL A 12 -7.51 25.19 15.44
N VAL A 13 -6.28 24.71 15.71
CA VAL A 13 -5.32 24.36 14.65
C VAL A 13 -5.85 23.21 13.81
N MET A 14 -6.38 22.16 14.43
CA MET A 14 -6.96 21.01 13.73
C MET A 14 -8.15 21.42 12.85
N ALA A 15 -9.04 22.29 13.36
CA ALA A 15 -10.16 22.81 12.60
C ALA A 15 -9.70 23.64 11.39
N ALA A 16 -8.68 24.48 11.55
CA ALA A 16 -8.12 25.28 10.46
C ALA A 16 -7.53 24.37 9.35
N ILE A 17 -6.77 23.34 9.74
CA ILE A 17 -6.20 22.37 8.79
C ILE A 17 -7.30 21.56 8.09
N ALA A 18 -8.33 21.13 8.82
CA ALA A 18 -9.46 20.41 8.23
C ALA A 18 -10.23 21.27 7.23
N LEU A 19 -10.52 22.53 7.57
CA LEU A 19 -11.16 23.49 6.66
C LEU A 19 -10.31 23.71 5.39
N TYR A 20 -9.01 23.84 5.55
CA TYR A 20 -8.10 23.98 4.40
C TYR A 20 -8.12 22.73 3.50
N ALA A 21 -8.16 21.54 4.08
CA ALA A 21 -8.26 20.29 3.32
C ALA A 21 -9.58 20.19 2.55
N VAL A 22 -10.71 20.61 3.18
CA VAL A 22 -12.01 20.69 2.51
C VAL A 22 -11.98 21.70 1.36
N PHE A 23 -11.36 22.86 1.57
CA PHE A 23 -11.21 23.87 0.51
C PHE A 23 -10.43 23.32 -0.70
N ILE A 24 -9.33 22.60 -0.46
CA ILE A 24 -8.57 21.94 -1.54
C ILE A 24 -9.46 20.92 -2.26
N TYR A 25 -10.19 20.08 -1.52
CA TYR A 25 -11.10 19.11 -2.13
C TYR A 25 -12.13 19.78 -3.05
N LEU A 26 -12.77 20.85 -2.59
CA LEU A 26 -13.75 21.59 -3.40
C LEU A 26 -13.16 22.22 -4.67
N LYS A 27 -11.87 22.55 -4.65
CA LYS A 27 -11.17 23.13 -5.81
C LYS A 27 -10.64 22.09 -6.78
N THR A 28 -10.18 20.95 -6.31
CA THR A 28 -9.44 19.97 -7.11
C THR A 28 -10.23 18.69 -7.39
N GLY A 29 -11.26 18.38 -6.59
CA GLY A 29 -11.98 17.11 -6.64
C GLY A 29 -11.19 15.91 -6.04
N TYR A 30 -9.94 16.11 -5.62
CA TYR A 30 -9.11 15.01 -5.09
C TYR A 30 -9.38 14.75 -3.61
N ILE A 31 -10.15 13.71 -3.32
CA ILE A 31 -10.51 13.33 -1.94
C ILE A 31 -9.33 12.76 -1.13
N THR A 32 -8.32 12.21 -1.79
CA THR A 32 -7.19 11.52 -1.14
C THR A 32 -6.46 12.41 -0.15
N PHE A 33 -6.21 13.67 -0.51
CA PHE A 33 -5.56 14.64 0.39
C PHE A 33 -6.39 14.87 1.66
N THR A 34 -7.69 15.06 1.51
CA THR A 34 -8.61 15.28 2.64
C THR A 34 -8.64 14.08 3.59
N ILE A 35 -8.74 12.86 3.05
CA ILE A 35 -8.69 11.63 3.84
C ILE A 35 -7.36 11.53 4.60
N THR A 36 -6.23 11.80 3.96
CA THR A 36 -4.91 11.77 4.59
C THR A 36 -4.83 12.76 5.76
N VAL A 37 -5.27 13.99 5.55
CA VAL A 37 -5.27 15.02 6.61
C VAL A 37 -6.15 14.61 7.78
N VAL A 38 -7.39 14.16 7.54
CA VAL A 38 -8.31 13.71 8.60
C VAL A 38 -7.72 12.54 9.38
N THR A 39 -7.10 11.58 8.69
CA THR A 39 -6.43 10.44 9.33
C THR A 39 -5.28 10.88 10.22
N LEU A 40 -4.44 11.80 9.75
CA LEU A 40 -3.33 12.35 10.54
C LEU A 40 -3.80 13.13 11.76
N LEU A 41 -4.87 13.93 11.63
CA LEU A 41 -5.46 14.65 12.77
C LEU A 41 -6.04 13.70 13.82
N GLY A 42 -6.62 12.57 13.40
CA GLY A 42 -7.12 11.52 14.29
C GLY A 42 -6.03 10.67 14.96
N ALA A 43 -4.80 10.73 14.47
CA ALA A 43 -3.69 9.89 14.93
C ALA A 43 -2.96 10.42 16.18
N LYS A 44 -3.48 11.48 16.85
CA LYS A 44 -2.87 12.02 18.07
C LYS A 44 -2.77 10.96 19.15
N ASN A 45 -1.58 10.85 19.77
CA ASN A 45 -1.28 9.90 20.86
C ASN A 45 -1.40 8.41 20.47
N ILE A 46 -1.40 8.09 19.18
CA ILE A 46 -1.28 6.71 18.73
C ILE A 46 0.21 6.34 18.75
N ASP A 47 0.52 5.20 19.35
CA ASP A 47 1.83 4.58 19.19
C ASP A 47 1.98 4.17 17.72
N VAL A 48 2.80 4.94 16.99
CA VAL A 48 3.04 4.72 15.56
C VAL A 48 3.63 3.35 15.29
N TYR A 49 4.50 2.85 16.18
CA TYR A 49 5.10 1.53 16.02
C TYR A 49 4.06 0.41 16.12
N ASP A 50 3.19 0.47 17.14
CA ASP A 50 2.10 -0.51 17.31
C ASP A 50 1.08 -0.41 16.17
N LEU A 51 0.75 0.80 15.73
CA LEU A 51 -0.10 1.02 14.58
C LEU A 51 0.49 0.37 13.32
N MET A 52 1.76 0.65 12.99
CA MET A 52 2.41 0.12 11.80
C MET A 52 2.51 -1.41 11.82
N LYS A 53 2.69 -2.01 13.00
CA LYS A 53 2.67 -3.46 13.19
C LYS A 53 1.29 -4.05 12.84
N LYS A 54 0.21 -3.43 13.32
CA LYS A 54 -1.16 -3.85 13.00
C LYS A 54 -1.48 -3.66 11.52
N VAL A 55 -1.07 -2.53 10.96
CA VAL A 55 -1.22 -2.24 9.52
C VAL A 55 -0.52 -3.29 8.67
N LEU A 56 0.75 -3.62 8.99
CA LEU A 56 1.48 -4.67 8.28
C LEU A 56 0.75 -6.02 8.35
N PHE A 57 0.29 -6.40 9.53
CA PHE A 57 -0.43 -7.68 9.73
C PHE A 57 -1.68 -7.76 8.85
N VAL A 58 -2.54 -6.74 8.88
CA VAL A 58 -3.76 -6.68 8.06
C VAL A 58 -3.43 -6.69 6.57
N ARG A 59 -2.43 -5.90 6.13
CA ARG A 59 -1.99 -5.86 4.72
C ARG A 59 -1.51 -7.22 4.23
N LEU A 60 -0.72 -7.93 5.02
CA LEU A 60 -0.23 -9.27 4.65
C LEU A 60 -1.39 -10.26 4.51
N ILE A 61 -2.37 -10.24 5.42
CA ILE A 61 -3.58 -11.08 5.31
C ILE A 61 -4.35 -10.73 4.03
N CYS A 62 -4.68 -9.46 3.80
CA CYS A 62 -5.42 -9.02 2.63
C CYS A 62 -4.70 -9.40 1.33
N MET A 63 -3.38 -9.19 1.27
CA MET A 63 -2.58 -9.54 0.10
C MET A 63 -2.57 -11.04 -0.15
N THR A 64 -2.42 -11.87 0.91
CA THR A 64 -2.45 -13.33 0.79
C THR A 64 -3.81 -13.82 0.31
N VAL A 65 -4.91 -13.29 0.86
CA VAL A 65 -6.27 -13.62 0.43
C VAL A 65 -6.50 -13.24 -1.03
N LEU A 66 -6.07 -12.04 -1.44
CA LEU A 66 -6.25 -11.57 -2.82
C LEU A 66 -5.46 -12.42 -3.81
N ILE A 67 -4.18 -12.73 -3.53
CA ILE A 67 -3.36 -13.60 -4.36
C ILE A 67 -3.96 -15.01 -4.46
N SER A 68 -4.42 -15.57 -3.32
CA SER A 68 -5.06 -16.89 -3.30
C SER A 68 -6.36 -16.92 -4.11
N ALA A 69 -7.21 -15.88 -3.98
CA ALA A 69 -8.44 -15.76 -4.74
C ALA A 69 -8.16 -15.59 -6.26
N SER A 70 -7.11 -14.86 -6.60
CA SER A 70 -6.68 -14.67 -7.98
C SER A 70 -6.14 -15.97 -8.59
N THR A 71 -5.28 -16.69 -7.87
CA THR A 71 -4.75 -17.99 -8.33
C THR A 71 -5.84 -19.07 -8.41
N ALA A 72 -6.86 -19.00 -7.58
CA ALA A 72 -8.03 -19.86 -7.64
C ALA A 72 -9.02 -19.49 -8.76
N GLY A 73 -8.77 -18.41 -9.51
CA GLY A 73 -9.64 -17.96 -10.60
C GLY A 73 -10.91 -17.24 -10.16
N ILE A 74 -11.04 -16.92 -8.87
CA ILE A 74 -12.21 -16.17 -8.32
C ILE A 74 -12.14 -14.71 -8.72
N VAL A 75 -10.94 -14.15 -8.76
CA VAL A 75 -10.65 -12.77 -9.17
C VAL A 75 -9.72 -12.78 -10.38
N GLY A 76 -9.88 -11.81 -11.29
CA GLY A 76 -9.05 -11.72 -12.49
C GLY A 76 -7.55 -11.69 -12.15
N ASN A 77 -6.79 -12.55 -12.83
CA ASN A 77 -5.34 -12.70 -12.59
C ASN A 77 -4.51 -11.91 -13.61
N PHE A 78 -5.13 -11.50 -14.70
CA PHE A 78 -4.48 -10.82 -15.82
C PHE A 78 -5.12 -9.47 -16.10
N VAL A 79 -4.30 -8.52 -16.43
CA VAL A 79 -4.73 -7.21 -16.97
C VAL A 79 -4.11 -7.04 -18.34
N LYS A 80 -4.91 -6.60 -19.31
CA LYS A 80 -4.41 -6.26 -20.64
C LYS A 80 -3.55 -4.99 -20.52
N ASP A 81 -2.33 -5.05 -21.04
CA ASP A 81 -1.48 -3.86 -21.08
C ASP A 81 -2.09 -2.80 -22.00
N GLN A 82 -2.06 -1.56 -21.56
CA GLN A 82 -2.61 -0.43 -22.31
C GLN A 82 -1.72 -0.03 -23.51
N TYR A 83 -0.45 -0.41 -23.48
CA TYR A 83 0.57 -0.01 -24.46
C TYR A 83 1.04 -1.15 -25.38
N ASP A 84 0.76 -2.38 -25.01
CA ASP A 84 1.13 -3.57 -25.77
C ASP A 84 -0.01 -4.59 -25.65
N ASP A 85 -0.34 -5.34 -26.70
CA ASP A 85 -1.42 -6.35 -26.65
C ASP A 85 -1.12 -7.55 -25.72
N GLY A 86 -0.13 -7.39 -24.84
CA GLY A 86 0.29 -8.37 -23.84
C GLY A 86 -0.65 -8.46 -22.65
N LEU A 87 -0.75 -9.67 -22.07
CA LEU A 87 -1.41 -9.89 -20.79
C LEU A 87 -0.33 -9.95 -19.70
N THR A 88 -0.50 -9.16 -18.64
CA THR A 88 0.40 -9.12 -17.49
C THR A 88 -0.29 -9.62 -16.23
N TYR A 89 0.41 -10.41 -15.41
CA TYR A 89 -0.11 -10.86 -14.13
C TYR A 89 -0.31 -9.70 -13.17
N SER A 90 -1.52 -9.56 -12.65
CA SER A 90 -1.88 -8.51 -11.68
C SER A 90 -2.24 -9.06 -10.30
N PHE A 91 -2.40 -10.38 -10.16
CA PHE A 91 -2.77 -11.05 -8.91
C PHE A 91 -4.01 -10.45 -8.22
N GLY A 92 -5.03 -10.09 -9.03
CA GLY A 92 -6.26 -9.49 -8.55
C GLY A 92 -6.22 -7.97 -8.35
N PHE A 93 -5.10 -7.32 -8.61
CA PHE A 93 -5.00 -5.87 -8.65
C PHE A 93 -5.46 -5.34 -10.02
N GLN A 94 -5.91 -4.08 -10.07
CA GLN A 94 -6.30 -3.45 -11.34
C GLN A 94 -5.10 -3.21 -12.26
N ASN A 95 -3.91 -3.04 -11.67
CA ASN A 95 -2.69 -2.76 -12.39
C ASN A 95 -1.53 -3.56 -11.76
N PRO A 96 -0.64 -4.17 -12.54
CA PRO A 96 0.58 -4.83 -12.04
C PRO A 96 1.45 -3.91 -11.18
N ASN A 97 1.49 -2.61 -11.51
CA ASN A 97 2.21 -1.61 -10.71
C ASN A 97 1.65 -1.48 -9.28
N ASP A 98 0.33 -1.61 -9.09
CA ASP A 98 -0.29 -1.57 -7.77
C ASP A 98 0.15 -2.76 -6.92
N PHE A 99 0.29 -3.93 -7.52
CA PHE A 99 0.87 -5.10 -6.86
C PHE A 99 2.30 -4.83 -6.40
N MET A 100 3.16 -4.29 -7.29
CA MET A 100 4.55 -3.94 -6.99
C MET A 100 4.64 -2.90 -5.85
N VAL A 101 3.83 -1.85 -5.90
CA VAL A 101 3.76 -0.83 -4.84
C VAL A 101 3.35 -1.46 -3.51
N ASN A 102 2.38 -2.38 -3.50
CA ASN A 102 1.96 -3.07 -2.28
C ASN A 102 3.07 -3.96 -1.70
N VAL A 103 3.84 -4.68 -2.55
CA VAL A 103 5.02 -5.43 -2.11
C VAL A 103 6.05 -4.49 -1.51
N PHE A 104 6.37 -3.38 -2.19
CA PHE A 104 7.32 -2.37 -1.71
C PHE A 104 6.94 -1.82 -0.34
N VAL A 105 5.68 -1.41 -0.16
CA VAL A 105 5.19 -0.86 1.12
C VAL A 105 5.30 -1.91 2.24
N ASN A 106 4.98 -3.18 1.98
CA ASN A 106 5.12 -4.24 2.97
C ASN A 106 6.59 -4.47 3.36
N VAL A 107 7.51 -4.47 2.40
CA VAL A 107 8.95 -4.57 2.65
C VAL A 107 9.42 -3.37 3.47
N ALA A 108 9.03 -2.15 3.12
CA ALA A 108 9.38 -0.93 3.85
C ALA A 108 8.87 -0.97 5.31
N LEU A 109 7.66 -1.47 5.55
CA LEU A 109 7.11 -1.65 6.90
C LEU A 109 7.89 -2.71 7.70
N ILE A 110 8.29 -3.82 7.07
CA ILE A 110 9.12 -4.85 7.71
C ILE A 110 10.47 -4.24 8.13
N PHE A 111 11.12 -3.46 7.27
CA PHE A 111 12.37 -2.77 7.58
C PHE A 111 12.19 -1.76 8.71
N TYR A 112 11.15 -0.94 8.65
CA TYR A 112 10.85 0.02 9.71
C TYR A 112 10.64 -0.66 11.07
N LEU A 113 9.86 -1.73 11.13
CA LEU A 113 9.56 -2.43 12.37
C LEU A 113 10.76 -3.20 12.94
N ASN A 114 11.70 -3.59 12.08
CA ASN A 114 12.87 -4.38 12.47
C ASN A 114 14.19 -3.60 12.35
N TYR A 115 14.18 -2.26 12.22
CA TYR A 115 15.36 -1.48 11.90
C TYR A 115 16.55 -1.70 12.85
N LYS A 116 16.29 -2.03 14.13
CA LYS A 116 17.34 -2.36 15.13
C LYS A 116 17.92 -3.77 14.99
N ARG A 117 17.27 -4.65 14.22
CA ARG A 117 17.63 -6.06 14.07
C ARG A 117 17.90 -6.42 12.60
N LEU A 118 18.02 -5.40 11.73
CA LEU A 118 18.31 -5.63 10.34
C LEU A 118 19.69 -6.28 10.19
N ASN A 119 19.73 -7.32 9.36
CA ASN A 119 20.93 -7.99 8.94
C ASN A 119 20.89 -8.23 7.41
N VAL A 120 21.97 -8.76 6.87
CA VAL A 120 22.11 -9.02 5.43
C VAL A 120 20.96 -9.90 4.90
N LEU A 121 20.42 -10.80 5.72
CA LEU A 121 19.32 -11.69 5.33
C LEU A 121 18.05 -10.91 4.94
N TYR A 122 17.70 -9.83 5.67
CA TYR A 122 16.55 -8.99 5.31
C TYR A 122 16.72 -8.36 3.92
N PHE A 123 17.92 -7.90 3.59
CA PHE A 123 18.21 -7.32 2.28
C PHE A 123 18.15 -8.36 1.17
N LEU A 124 18.71 -9.55 1.40
CA LEU A 124 18.67 -10.66 0.43
C LEU A 124 17.24 -11.14 0.18
N LEU A 125 16.43 -11.31 1.24
CA LEU A 125 15.02 -11.71 1.11
C LEU A 125 14.20 -10.64 0.38
N SER A 126 14.47 -9.37 0.65
CA SER A 126 13.79 -8.27 -0.05
C SER A 126 14.17 -8.21 -1.52
N ALA A 127 15.46 -8.33 -1.83
CA ALA A 127 15.94 -8.38 -3.21
C ALA A 127 15.34 -9.58 -3.96
N TYR A 128 15.27 -10.75 -3.31
CA TYR A 128 14.63 -11.93 -3.87
C TYR A 128 13.14 -11.72 -4.12
N ALA A 129 12.40 -11.10 -3.17
CA ALA A 129 10.99 -10.80 -3.33
C ALA A 129 10.73 -9.86 -4.52
N PHE A 130 11.52 -8.78 -4.66
CA PHE A 130 11.42 -7.88 -5.81
C PHE A 130 11.78 -8.56 -7.13
N TYR A 131 12.84 -9.37 -7.13
CA TYR A 131 13.24 -10.13 -8.32
C TYR A 131 12.16 -11.13 -8.74
N ALA A 132 11.56 -11.87 -7.78
CA ALA A 132 10.50 -12.82 -8.07
C ALA A 132 9.26 -12.12 -8.66
N VAL A 133 8.85 -10.97 -8.07
CA VAL A 133 7.74 -10.18 -8.59
C VAL A 133 8.05 -9.66 -9.98
N TYR A 134 9.26 -9.13 -10.20
CA TYR A 134 9.71 -8.67 -11.51
C TYR A 134 9.66 -9.80 -12.56
N CYS A 135 10.19 -10.97 -12.26
CA CYS A 135 10.14 -12.11 -13.16
C CYS A 135 8.70 -12.49 -13.51
N VAL A 136 7.82 -12.58 -12.54
CA VAL A 136 6.41 -12.96 -12.79
C VAL A 136 5.69 -11.92 -13.63
N THR A 137 5.91 -10.63 -13.37
CA THR A 137 5.28 -9.56 -14.15
C THR A 137 5.84 -9.43 -15.56
N THR A 138 7.12 -9.76 -15.76
CA THR A 138 7.81 -9.57 -17.06
C THR A 138 7.69 -10.80 -17.97
N VAL A 139 7.63 -12.03 -17.42
CA VAL A 139 7.56 -13.28 -18.21
C VAL A 139 6.28 -13.37 -19.06
N SER A 140 5.21 -12.66 -18.66
CA SER A 140 4.00 -12.56 -19.47
C SER A 140 4.25 -11.97 -20.87
N TYR A 141 5.23 -11.08 -21.03
CA TYR A 141 5.55 -10.47 -22.32
C TYR A 141 6.22 -11.40 -23.33
N THR A 142 7.01 -12.35 -22.85
CA THR A 142 7.82 -13.20 -23.75
C THR A 142 7.07 -14.42 -24.26
N HIS A 143 6.16 -14.99 -23.48
CA HIS A 143 5.40 -16.17 -23.89
C HIS A 143 4.29 -15.90 -24.92
N LEU A 144 3.73 -14.71 -24.94
CA LEU A 144 2.69 -14.33 -25.90
C LEU A 144 3.22 -13.88 -27.25
N ARG A 145 4.52 -13.54 -27.35
CA ARG A 145 5.20 -13.23 -28.63
C ARG A 145 5.63 -14.46 -29.42
N ALA A 146 5.58 -15.64 -28.83
CA ALA A 146 6.04 -16.89 -29.46
C ALA A 146 4.91 -17.71 -30.12
N HIS A 147 3.70 -17.21 -30.12
CA HIS A 147 2.52 -17.74 -30.80
C HIS A 147 1.87 -16.67 -31.70
#